data_ac4bcd872ceaa32c2ef406b307033aef
#
_entry.id   ac4bcd872ceaa32c2ef406b307033aef
#
_cell.length_a   1.000
_cell.length_b   1.000
_cell.length_c   1.000
_cell.angle_alpha   90.00
_cell.angle_beta   90.00
_cell.angle_gamma   90.00
#
_symmetry.space_group_name_H-M   'P 1'
#
loop_
_entity.id
_entity.type
_entity.pdbx_description
1 polymer ?
#
loop_
_entity_poly.entity_id
_entity_poly.type
_entity_poly.pdbx_seq_one_letter_code
_entity_poly.pdbx_strand_id
1 'polypeptide(L)'
;MDIEDVVPHFSTFGKNYSRRFRGTDIFEQIFYGILEQCIEAELVDTSEVFIDGTHIKAHANNKKYESNEVTEETLFYVESLQKEVEIDREKRLKKPLKRREESENQVKHKKISKTDDESGWFHKGEHKQVFAYAAQVACDKNGWVLGYTTHPGNQHDSRTFIDIYNKLQSHFTLDKLVMDAGYKTPGIAHLLFQNNLTPIFPYKRPMTKKGFYKKHDYVYDEYYDQYICPNMKILSYTTTNRDGYREYKSNTTDCSQCPLIAYCTESKEKRKLIQRHLWENDMERCEDIRHSLGMKAIYNNRKQTIERLFGTAKEFHGLRYTNLIGKEKMHMKIGLTLACLNIKKLAKMLKLRDLKGSIFLSILGISSKIMIRYKKTNQLLFMSNRFVFNLSKQEKLVCFFFGTLQLLFFQMLIHHQLI
;
A
#
# COMPACT_ATOMS: atom_id res chain seq x y z
N MET A 1 -8.09 14.91 31.82
CA MET A 1 -7.12 16.00 31.98
C MET A 1 -7.87 17.28 31.76
N ASP A 2 -7.90 18.11 32.75
CA ASP A 2 -8.50 19.44 32.65
C ASP A 2 -7.44 20.43 32.14
N ILE A 3 -7.89 21.62 31.70
CA ILE A 3 -6.94 22.64 31.15
C ILE A 3 -5.90 23.06 32.20
N GLU A 4 -6.23 22.91 33.49
CA GLU A 4 -5.36 23.24 34.63
C GLU A 4 -4.37 22.12 35.04
N ASP A 5 -4.50 20.92 34.46
CA ASP A 5 -3.62 19.79 34.80
C ASP A 5 -2.19 20.03 34.36
N VAL A 6 -1.22 19.69 35.22
CA VAL A 6 0.22 19.80 34.90
C VAL A 6 0.58 18.87 33.77
N VAL A 7 1.00 19.44 32.63
CA VAL A 7 1.44 18.68 31.46
C VAL A 7 2.78 17.99 31.76
N PRO A 8 2.90 16.66 31.56
CA PRO A 8 4.15 15.97 31.77
C PRO A 8 5.27 16.50 30.86
N HIS A 9 6.48 16.59 31.38
CA HIS A 9 7.65 17.01 30.61
C HIS A 9 7.86 16.09 29.41
N PHE A 10 8.29 16.62 28.25
CA PHE A 10 8.48 15.88 26.99
C PHE A 10 9.34 14.63 27.15
N SER A 11 10.36 14.64 28.03
CA SER A 11 11.21 13.48 28.31
C SER A 11 10.46 12.30 28.94
N THR A 12 9.29 12.56 29.55
CA THR A 12 8.46 11.52 30.17
C THR A 12 7.95 10.54 29.12
N PHE A 13 7.55 11.03 27.94
CA PHE A 13 7.15 10.17 26.82
C PHE A 13 8.31 9.27 26.39
N GLY A 14 9.50 9.82 26.14
CA GLY A 14 10.67 9.05 25.73
C GLY A 14 11.09 7.98 26.75
N LYS A 15 11.06 8.33 28.06
CA LYS A 15 11.33 7.37 29.14
C LYS A 15 10.29 6.26 29.23
N ASN A 16 9.01 6.60 29.11
CA ASN A 16 7.93 5.60 29.12
C ASN A 16 7.99 4.70 27.88
N TYR A 17 8.23 5.27 26.69
CA TYR A 17 8.44 4.48 25.48
C TYR A 17 9.55 3.44 25.71
N SER A 18 10.74 3.87 26.11
CA SER A 18 11.89 2.97 26.25
C SER A 18 11.72 1.90 27.34
N ARG A 19 10.96 2.19 28.41
CA ARG A 19 10.81 1.29 29.57
C ARG A 19 9.60 0.40 29.52
N ARG A 20 8.52 0.82 28.84
CA ARG A 20 7.20 0.16 28.94
C ARG A 20 6.64 -0.26 27.59
N PHE A 21 6.89 0.48 26.52
CA PHE A 21 6.20 0.31 25.24
C PHE A 21 7.08 -0.21 24.12
N ARG A 22 8.40 -0.13 24.27
CA ARG A 22 9.33 -0.68 23.28
C ARG A 22 9.14 -2.19 23.18
N GLY A 23 9.07 -2.72 21.96
CA GLY A 23 8.83 -4.13 21.67
C GLY A 23 7.42 -4.62 21.96
N THR A 24 6.46 -3.70 22.18
CA THR A 24 5.03 -4.03 22.32
C THR A 24 4.25 -3.55 21.11
N ASP A 25 3.10 -4.19 20.85
CA ASP A 25 2.15 -3.84 19.78
C ASP A 25 1.08 -2.81 20.21
N ILE A 26 1.23 -2.18 21.39
CA ILE A 26 0.22 -1.29 21.97
C ILE A 26 -0.23 -0.17 21.04
N PHE A 27 0.67 0.39 20.23
CA PHE A 27 0.33 1.47 19.30
C PHE A 27 -0.49 0.96 18.12
N GLU A 28 -0.30 -0.30 17.74
CA GLU A 28 -1.11 -0.96 16.74
C GLU A 28 -2.48 -1.32 17.31
N GLN A 29 -2.55 -1.80 18.55
CA GLN A 29 -3.81 -2.03 19.27
C GLN A 29 -4.64 -0.73 19.39
N ILE A 30 -4.00 0.41 19.69
CA ILE A 30 -4.68 1.72 19.70
C ILE A 30 -5.29 2.04 18.33
N PHE A 31 -4.54 1.82 17.24
CA PHE A 31 -5.04 2.07 15.90
C PHE A 31 -6.28 1.20 15.60
N TYR A 32 -6.20 -0.10 15.87
CA TYR A 32 -7.32 -1.02 15.61
C TYR A 32 -8.50 -0.77 16.54
N GLY A 33 -8.30 -0.45 17.82
CA GLY A 33 -9.40 -0.09 18.73
C GLY A 33 -10.17 1.16 18.30
N ILE A 34 -9.50 2.14 17.65
CA ILE A 34 -10.17 3.29 17.03
C ILE A 34 -10.93 2.86 15.77
N LEU A 35 -10.34 2.00 14.98
CA LEU A 35 -10.96 1.48 13.75
C LEU A 35 -12.22 0.67 14.08
N GLU A 36 -12.20 -0.15 15.12
CA GLU A 36 -13.37 -0.88 15.61
C GLU A 36 -14.54 0.06 15.94
N GLN A 37 -14.27 1.17 16.62
CA GLN A 37 -15.32 2.18 16.87
C GLN A 37 -15.89 2.78 15.58
N CYS A 38 -15.07 2.95 14.54
CA CYS A 38 -15.55 3.40 13.23
C CYS A 38 -16.44 2.34 12.55
N ILE A 39 -16.10 1.05 12.72
CA ILE A 39 -16.88 -0.08 12.20
C ILE A 39 -18.20 -0.21 12.96
N GLU A 40 -18.18 -0.20 14.29
CA GLU A 40 -19.38 -0.23 15.15
C GLU A 40 -20.34 0.93 14.84
N ALA A 41 -19.80 2.10 14.47
CA ALA A 41 -20.58 3.25 14.03
C ALA A 41 -21.13 3.11 12.60
N GLU A 42 -20.88 1.98 11.90
CA GLU A 42 -21.30 1.71 10.51
C GLU A 42 -20.79 2.75 9.51
N LEU A 43 -19.57 3.25 9.72
CA LEU A 43 -18.98 4.30 8.88
C LEU A 43 -18.00 3.75 7.84
N VAL A 44 -17.51 2.52 8.03
CA VAL A 44 -16.53 1.86 7.19
C VAL A 44 -17.21 1.03 6.11
N ASP A 45 -16.75 1.15 4.87
CA ASP A 45 -17.27 0.39 3.73
C ASP A 45 -16.12 -0.19 2.90
N THR A 46 -15.88 -1.48 3.04
CA THR A 46 -14.76 -2.21 2.39
C THR A 46 -15.07 -2.71 0.98
N SER A 47 -16.19 -2.32 0.37
CA SER A 47 -16.52 -2.68 -1.02
C SER A 47 -15.51 -2.15 -2.05
N GLU A 48 -14.83 -1.05 -1.73
CA GLU A 48 -13.73 -0.49 -2.52
C GLU A 48 -12.62 -0.06 -1.57
N VAL A 49 -11.47 -0.71 -1.65
CA VAL A 49 -10.30 -0.43 -0.80
C VAL A 49 -9.18 0.13 -1.66
N PHE A 50 -8.65 1.27 -1.26
CA PHE A 50 -7.55 1.98 -1.93
C PHE A 50 -6.26 1.69 -1.20
N ILE A 51 -5.26 1.16 -1.91
CA ILE A 51 -3.92 0.89 -1.38
C ILE A 51 -2.92 1.77 -2.12
N ASP A 52 -2.05 2.43 -1.36
CA ASP A 52 -0.98 3.25 -1.92
C ASP A 52 0.19 3.41 -0.94
N GLY A 53 1.36 3.71 -1.48
CA GLY A 53 2.58 3.93 -0.72
C GLY A 53 2.92 5.42 -0.59
N THR A 54 3.46 5.82 0.57
CA THR A 54 4.02 7.14 0.74
C THR A 54 5.37 7.11 1.43
N HIS A 55 6.28 8.00 1.02
CA HIS A 55 7.63 8.07 1.58
C HIS A 55 7.74 9.18 2.62
N ILE A 56 8.43 8.86 3.72
CA ILE A 56 8.71 9.74 4.85
C ILE A 56 10.22 9.86 4.97
N LYS A 57 10.76 11.09 4.87
CA LYS A 57 12.19 11.32 4.98
C LYS A 57 12.68 10.90 6.36
N ALA A 58 13.69 10.02 6.40
CA ALA A 58 14.32 9.55 7.62
C ALA A 58 15.23 10.59 8.25
N HIS A 59 15.50 10.45 9.56
CA HIS A 59 16.50 11.23 10.28
C HIS A 59 17.90 10.66 10.00
N ALA A 60 18.38 10.88 8.77
CA ALA A 60 19.63 10.33 8.29
C ALA A 60 20.39 11.36 7.44
N ASN A 61 21.73 11.34 7.58
CA ASN A 61 22.59 12.17 6.75
C ASN A 61 22.87 11.49 5.42
N ASN A 62 22.45 12.11 4.32
CA ASN A 62 22.60 11.57 2.97
C ASN A 62 24.06 11.35 2.51
N LYS A 63 25.02 12.01 3.19
CA LYS A 63 26.45 11.87 2.88
C LYS A 63 27.16 10.83 3.75
N LYS A 64 26.53 10.35 4.85
CA LYS A 64 27.10 9.37 5.78
C LYS A 64 26.42 8.01 5.55
N TYR A 65 26.96 7.24 4.61
CA TYR A 65 26.46 5.90 4.29
C TYR A 65 27.62 4.93 4.03
N GLU A 66 27.30 3.66 4.08
CA GLU A 66 28.15 2.55 3.64
C GLU A 66 27.46 1.83 2.47
N SER A 67 28.26 1.23 1.59
CA SER A 67 27.74 0.41 0.51
C SER A 67 27.95 -1.05 0.88
N ASN A 68 26.87 -1.73 1.27
CA ASN A 68 26.92 -3.12 1.70
C ASN A 68 26.24 -4.02 0.68
N GLU A 69 26.72 -5.24 0.60
CA GLU A 69 26.11 -6.31 -0.13
C GLU A 69 24.88 -6.80 0.64
N VAL A 70 23.72 -6.76 0.02
CA VAL A 70 22.46 -7.21 0.61
C VAL A 70 21.79 -8.21 -0.33
N THR A 71 21.45 -9.36 0.19
CA THR A 71 20.63 -10.35 -0.52
C THR A 71 19.21 -9.80 -0.69
N GLU A 72 18.67 -9.84 -1.92
CA GLU A 72 17.27 -9.46 -2.12
C GLU A 72 16.33 -10.54 -1.59
N GLU A 73 15.34 -10.12 -0.82
CA GLU A 73 14.23 -10.98 -0.42
C GLU A 73 13.49 -11.49 -1.66
N THR A 74 13.10 -12.76 -1.64
CA THR A 74 12.30 -13.36 -2.71
C THR A 74 10.90 -12.75 -2.73
N LEU A 75 10.29 -12.65 -3.93
CA LEU A 75 8.91 -12.20 -4.05
C LEU A 75 7.97 -13.30 -3.56
N PHE A 76 6.86 -12.91 -2.93
CA PHE A 76 5.90 -13.82 -2.28
C PHE A 76 5.34 -14.92 -3.21
N TYR A 77 5.35 -14.71 -4.52
CA TYR A 77 4.81 -15.64 -5.52
C TYR A 77 5.85 -16.51 -6.22
N VAL A 78 7.13 -16.40 -5.86
CA VAL A 78 8.22 -17.08 -6.62
C VAL A 78 8.07 -18.58 -6.60
N GLU A 79 7.75 -19.17 -5.47
CA GLU A 79 7.58 -20.63 -5.36
C GLU A 79 6.41 -21.15 -6.21
N SER A 80 5.28 -20.44 -6.18
CA SER A 80 4.12 -20.78 -7.00
C SER A 80 4.45 -20.68 -8.49
N LEU A 81 5.10 -19.58 -8.88
CA LEU A 81 5.53 -19.36 -10.26
C LEU A 81 6.52 -20.44 -10.75
N GLN A 82 7.47 -20.84 -9.91
CA GLN A 82 8.42 -21.88 -10.28
C GLN A 82 7.74 -23.22 -10.58
N LYS A 83 6.77 -23.62 -9.74
CA LYS A 83 5.98 -24.84 -9.99
C LYS A 83 5.25 -24.78 -11.33
N GLU A 84 4.62 -23.64 -11.62
CA GLU A 84 3.91 -23.45 -12.89
C GLU A 84 4.87 -23.42 -14.10
N VAL A 85 6.05 -22.84 -13.95
CA VAL A 85 7.10 -22.87 -14.98
C VAL A 85 7.54 -24.30 -15.26
N GLU A 86 7.74 -25.12 -14.24
CA GLU A 86 8.13 -26.55 -14.41
C GLU A 86 7.02 -27.31 -15.16
N ILE A 87 5.76 -27.14 -14.76
CA ILE A 87 4.59 -27.76 -15.43
C ILE A 87 4.49 -27.29 -16.89
N ASP A 88 4.62 -26.00 -17.18
CA ASP A 88 4.55 -25.47 -18.54
C ASP A 88 5.67 -26.02 -19.42
N ARG A 89 6.88 -26.12 -18.89
CA ARG A 89 8.04 -26.68 -19.60
C ARG A 89 7.89 -28.16 -19.87
N GLU A 90 7.38 -28.94 -18.90
CA GLU A 90 7.12 -30.37 -19.06
C GLU A 90 6.06 -30.60 -20.15
N LYS A 91 4.93 -29.88 -20.10
CA LYS A 91 3.90 -29.96 -21.16
C LYS A 91 4.41 -29.67 -22.56
N ARG A 92 5.49 -28.87 -22.67
CA ARG A 92 6.12 -28.47 -23.93
C ARG A 92 7.38 -29.25 -24.28
N LEU A 93 7.64 -30.35 -23.59
CA LEU A 93 8.80 -31.22 -23.78
C LEU A 93 10.13 -30.45 -23.69
N LYS A 94 10.22 -29.43 -22.81
CA LYS A 94 11.45 -28.70 -22.56
C LYS A 94 12.17 -29.27 -21.35
N LYS A 95 13.51 -29.26 -21.40
CA LYS A 95 14.33 -29.70 -20.27
C LYS A 95 14.01 -28.91 -19.01
N PRO A 96 13.99 -29.54 -17.81
CA PRO A 96 13.83 -28.82 -16.57
C PRO A 96 14.91 -27.77 -16.38
N LEU A 97 14.57 -26.69 -15.68
CA LEU A 97 15.57 -25.67 -15.34
C LEU A 97 16.50 -26.20 -14.26
N LYS A 98 17.80 -25.94 -14.39
CA LYS A 98 18.75 -26.22 -13.31
C LYS A 98 18.32 -25.45 -12.05
N ARG A 99 18.30 -26.11 -10.91
CA ARG A 99 18.08 -25.40 -9.62
C ARG A 99 19.14 -24.33 -9.46
N ARG A 100 18.70 -23.13 -9.06
CA ARG A 100 19.65 -22.09 -8.65
C ARG A 100 20.22 -22.52 -7.31
N GLU A 101 21.54 -22.56 -7.18
CA GLU A 101 22.15 -22.69 -5.86
C GLU A 101 21.85 -21.42 -5.06
N GLU A 102 21.68 -21.53 -3.74
CA GLU A 102 21.36 -20.37 -2.87
C GLU A 102 22.42 -19.26 -2.95
N SER A 103 23.63 -19.61 -3.35
CA SER A 103 24.74 -18.69 -3.61
C SER A 103 24.53 -17.76 -4.82
N GLU A 104 23.60 -18.08 -5.73
CA GLU A 104 23.27 -17.22 -6.89
C GLU A 104 22.16 -16.18 -6.59
N ASN A 105 21.74 -16.00 -5.32
CA ASN A 105 20.91 -14.89 -4.94
C ASN A 105 21.61 -13.60 -5.34
N GLN A 106 20.95 -12.77 -6.13
CA GLN A 106 21.53 -11.53 -6.65
C GLN A 106 21.96 -10.64 -5.50
N VAL A 107 23.24 -10.64 -5.21
CA VAL A 107 23.85 -9.70 -4.27
C VAL A 107 23.82 -8.33 -4.92
N LYS A 108 23.13 -7.39 -4.31
CA LYS A 108 23.07 -6.00 -4.76
C LYS A 108 23.74 -5.09 -3.75
N HIS A 109 24.58 -4.21 -4.25
CA HIS A 109 25.13 -3.15 -3.42
C HIS A 109 24.05 -2.12 -3.07
N LYS A 110 23.72 -1.99 -1.80
CA LYS A 110 22.75 -1.00 -1.29
C LYS A 110 23.47 0.00 -0.39
N LYS A 111 23.07 1.28 -0.52
CA LYS A 111 23.50 2.33 0.39
C LYS A 111 22.74 2.18 1.70
N ILE A 112 23.47 2.03 2.80
CA ILE A 112 22.94 1.91 4.16
C ILE A 112 23.39 3.14 4.95
N SER A 113 22.47 3.81 5.63
CA SER A 113 22.78 4.98 6.45
C SER A 113 23.52 4.58 7.71
N LYS A 114 24.58 5.32 8.07
CA LYS A 114 25.29 5.14 9.37
C LYS A 114 24.47 5.62 10.56
N THR A 115 23.46 6.44 10.35
CA THR A 115 22.64 7.02 11.43
C THR A 115 21.37 6.22 11.66
N ASP A 116 20.76 5.70 10.57
CA ASP A 116 19.49 4.97 10.58
C ASP A 116 19.58 3.88 9.52
N ASP A 117 20.14 2.74 9.91
CA ASP A 117 20.44 1.58 9.05
C ASP A 117 19.20 0.86 8.51
N GLU A 118 18.07 0.96 9.23
CA GLU A 118 16.78 0.41 8.81
C GLU A 118 16.06 1.29 7.77
N SER A 119 16.53 2.51 7.53
CA SER A 119 16.00 3.37 6.47
C SER A 119 16.55 2.96 5.10
N GLY A 120 15.74 3.16 4.04
CA GLY A 120 16.14 2.81 2.66
C GLY A 120 16.51 4.04 1.84
N TRP A 121 17.50 3.89 0.95
CA TRP A 121 17.88 4.94 0.00
C TRP A 121 16.83 5.09 -1.09
N PHE A 122 16.00 6.12 -0.96
CA PHE A 122 14.91 6.43 -1.88
C PHE A 122 15.37 7.39 -2.98
N HIS A 123 15.02 7.05 -4.21
CA HIS A 123 15.32 7.86 -5.39
C HIS A 123 14.05 8.13 -6.18
N LYS A 124 13.70 9.39 -6.38
CA LYS A 124 12.58 9.81 -7.22
C LYS A 124 13.01 10.93 -8.17
N GLY A 125 13.23 10.55 -9.44
CA GLY A 125 13.75 11.48 -10.43
C GLY A 125 15.17 11.96 -10.09
N GLU A 126 15.67 12.93 -10.83
CA GLU A 126 17.05 13.41 -10.70
C GLU A 126 17.31 14.21 -9.42
N HIS A 127 16.28 14.79 -8.82
CA HIS A 127 16.43 15.80 -7.77
C HIS A 127 16.13 15.29 -6.34
N LYS A 128 15.55 14.10 -6.17
CA LYS A 128 15.19 13.62 -4.84
C LYS A 128 15.87 12.29 -4.51
N GLN A 129 16.99 12.41 -3.79
CA GLN A 129 17.73 11.27 -3.27
C GLN A 129 17.89 11.43 -1.75
N VAL A 130 17.17 10.62 -0.99
CA VAL A 130 17.16 10.73 0.48
C VAL A 130 16.98 9.34 1.10
N PHE A 131 17.48 9.17 2.32
CA PHE A 131 17.06 8.04 3.15
C PHE A 131 15.61 8.26 3.60
N ALA A 132 14.78 7.23 3.48
CA ALA A 132 13.37 7.32 3.76
C ALA A 132 12.82 5.98 4.26
N TYR A 133 11.65 6.06 4.89
CA TYR A 133 10.75 4.93 5.11
C TYR A 133 9.58 5.01 4.14
N ALA A 134 9.08 3.86 3.70
CA ALA A 134 7.85 3.74 2.95
C ALA A 134 6.73 3.27 3.89
N ALA A 135 5.62 3.99 3.92
CA ALA A 135 4.39 3.56 4.56
C ALA A 135 3.41 3.09 3.48
N GLN A 136 3.03 1.81 3.51
CA GLN A 136 1.91 1.31 2.74
C GLN A 136 0.65 1.51 3.58
N VAL A 137 -0.36 2.10 3.01
CA VAL A 137 -1.62 2.42 3.71
C VAL A 137 -2.80 1.96 2.87
N ALA A 138 -3.80 1.44 3.55
CA ALA A 138 -5.08 1.10 2.95
C ALA A 138 -6.19 1.94 3.55
N CYS A 139 -7.10 2.45 2.72
CA CYS A 139 -8.32 3.11 3.18
C CYS A 139 -9.52 2.66 2.36
N ASP A 140 -10.71 2.80 2.92
CA ASP A 140 -11.98 2.56 2.25
C ASP A 140 -12.36 3.69 1.29
N LYS A 141 -13.47 3.53 0.56
CA LYS A 141 -14.00 4.55 -0.36
C LYS A 141 -14.39 5.87 0.31
N ASN A 142 -14.62 5.84 1.62
CA ASN A 142 -14.91 7.01 2.42
C ASN A 142 -13.64 7.66 3.00
N GLY A 143 -12.45 7.06 2.82
CA GLY A 143 -11.16 7.51 3.34
C GLY A 143 -10.99 7.21 4.84
N TRP A 144 -11.59 6.14 5.38
CA TRP A 144 -11.24 5.55 6.66
C TRP A 144 -10.01 4.67 6.48
N VAL A 145 -9.00 4.88 7.31
CA VAL A 145 -7.80 4.06 7.26
C VAL A 145 -8.09 2.69 7.86
N LEU A 146 -7.86 1.65 7.08
CA LEU A 146 -8.12 0.25 7.43
C LEU A 146 -6.87 -0.47 7.95
N GLY A 147 -5.70 -0.07 7.50
CA GLY A 147 -4.44 -0.70 7.90
C GLY A 147 -3.22 0.00 7.30
N TYR A 148 -2.05 -0.35 7.83
CA TYR A 148 -0.78 0.19 7.38
C TYR A 148 0.37 -0.77 7.64
N THR A 149 1.44 -0.65 6.83
CA THR A 149 2.73 -1.32 7.06
C THR A 149 3.87 -0.32 6.85
N THR A 150 5.05 -0.64 7.38
CA THR A 150 6.24 0.22 7.32
C THR A 150 7.42 -0.56 6.76
N HIS A 151 8.09 0.00 5.76
CA HIS A 151 9.20 -0.62 5.05
C HIS A 151 10.34 0.38 4.84
N PRO A 152 11.57 -0.10 4.58
CA PRO A 152 12.63 0.75 4.05
C PRO A 152 12.21 1.42 2.74
N GLY A 153 12.57 2.69 2.56
CA GLY A 153 12.09 3.50 1.43
C GLY A 153 12.60 3.07 0.03
N ASN A 154 13.54 2.13 -0.04
CA ASN A 154 14.07 1.57 -1.28
C ASN A 154 13.35 0.30 -1.74
N GLN A 155 12.37 -0.19 -0.99
CA GLN A 155 11.55 -1.33 -1.42
C GLN A 155 10.47 -0.86 -2.38
N HIS A 156 10.27 -1.63 -3.46
CA HIS A 156 9.25 -1.34 -4.46
C HIS A 156 7.86 -1.76 -3.94
N ASP A 157 6.83 -1.00 -4.29
CA ASP A 157 5.45 -1.21 -3.84
C ASP A 157 4.94 -2.64 -4.09
N SER A 158 5.34 -3.27 -5.21
CA SER A 158 4.98 -4.66 -5.51
C SER A 158 5.58 -5.71 -4.56
N ARG A 159 6.65 -5.37 -3.82
CA ARG A 159 7.26 -6.26 -2.84
C ARG A 159 6.60 -6.12 -1.47
N THR A 160 6.23 -4.90 -1.12
CA THR A 160 5.63 -4.57 0.17
C THR A 160 4.11 -4.79 0.20
N PHE A 161 3.51 -5.06 -0.96
CA PHE A 161 2.08 -5.30 -1.11
C PHE A 161 1.56 -6.45 -0.25
N ILE A 162 2.30 -7.56 -0.18
CA ILE A 162 1.81 -8.78 0.50
C ILE A 162 1.55 -8.53 1.99
N ASP A 163 2.37 -7.70 2.65
CA ASP A 163 2.23 -7.44 4.08
C ASP A 163 0.95 -6.66 4.40
N ILE A 164 0.65 -5.63 3.61
CA ILE A 164 -0.60 -4.87 3.78
C ILE A 164 -1.82 -5.70 3.36
N TYR A 165 -1.69 -6.51 2.31
CA TYR A 165 -2.75 -7.40 1.85
C TYR A 165 -3.14 -8.43 2.91
N ASN A 166 -2.18 -9.13 3.51
CA ASN A 166 -2.42 -10.11 4.55
C ASN A 166 -3.08 -9.49 5.79
N LYS A 167 -2.66 -8.28 6.19
CA LYS A 167 -3.30 -7.54 7.27
C LYS A 167 -4.77 -7.21 6.96
N LEU A 168 -5.06 -6.77 5.75
CA LEU A 168 -6.44 -6.46 5.36
C LEU A 168 -7.31 -7.71 5.32
N GLN A 169 -6.80 -8.78 4.73
CA GLN A 169 -7.53 -10.04 4.59
C GLN A 169 -7.83 -10.70 5.94
N SER A 170 -6.98 -10.51 6.97
CA SER A 170 -7.22 -11.03 8.31
C SER A 170 -8.33 -10.30 9.07
N HIS A 171 -8.70 -9.07 8.67
CA HIS A 171 -9.68 -8.25 9.37
C HIS A 171 -10.94 -7.95 8.56
N PHE A 172 -10.88 -8.01 7.23
CA PHE A 172 -11.95 -7.56 6.36
C PHE A 172 -12.27 -8.52 5.23
N THR A 173 -13.54 -8.56 4.85
CA THR A 173 -13.94 -9.11 3.55
C THR A 173 -13.75 -8.02 2.50
N LEU A 174 -12.93 -8.30 1.49
CA LEU A 174 -12.59 -7.37 0.41
C LEU A 174 -13.35 -7.75 -0.86
N ASP A 175 -13.63 -6.77 -1.73
CA ASP A 175 -14.21 -6.97 -3.07
C ASP A 175 -13.31 -6.34 -4.15
N LYS A 176 -13.14 -5.03 -4.11
CA LYS A 176 -12.34 -4.29 -5.10
C LYS A 176 -11.12 -3.66 -4.45
N LEU A 177 -9.95 -3.87 -5.05
CA LEU A 177 -8.69 -3.24 -4.64
C LEU A 177 -8.21 -2.26 -5.70
N VAL A 178 -8.14 -0.99 -5.32
CA VAL A 178 -7.74 0.12 -6.19
C VAL A 178 -6.30 0.51 -5.89
N MET A 179 -5.42 0.32 -6.85
CA MET A 179 -3.99 0.49 -6.65
C MET A 179 -3.35 1.25 -7.81
N ASP A 180 -2.15 1.77 -7.56
CA ASP A 180 -1.37 2.49 -8.54
C ASP A 180 -0.65 1.53 -9.53
N ALA A 181 0.00 2.11 -10.55
CA ALA A 181 0.76 1.37 -11.56
C ALA A 181 1.97 0.60 -11.00
N GLY A 182 2.48 0.98 -9.82
CA GLY A 182 3.56 0.27 -9.13
C GLY A 182 3.16 -1.14 -8.70
N TYR A 183 1.90 -1.34 -8.36
CA TYR A 183 1.35 -2.64 -7.96
C TYR A 183 0.93 -3.53 -9.15
N LYS A 184 0.82 -2.97 -10.36
CA LYS A 184 0.40 -3.71 -11.55
C LYS A 184 1.49 -4.66 -12.02
N THR A 185 1.51 -5.85 -11.45
CA THR A 185 2.41 -6.96 -11.76
C THR A 185 1.64 -8.26 -11.95
N PRO A 186 2.14 -9.21 -12.75
CA PRO A 186 1.45 -10.49 -12.97
C PRO A 186 1.17 -11.25 -11.67
N GLY A 187 2.13 -11.27 -10.73
CA GLY A 187 1.97 -11.99 -9.46
C GLY A 187 0.89 -11.40 -8.55
N ILE A 188 0.76 -10.06 -8.49
CA ILE A 188 -0.31 -9.42 -7.71
C ILE A 188 -1.67 -9.65 -8.38
N ALA A 189 -1.77 -9.49 -9.71
CA ALA A 189 -3.01 -9.74 -10.43
C ALA A 189 -3.50 -11.18 -10.24
N HIS A 190 -2.59 -12.14 -10.39
CA HIS A 190 -2.87 -13.57 -10.19
C HIS A 190 -3.36 -13.87 -8.77
N LEU A 191 -2.65 -13.41 -7.73
CA LEU A 191 -3.06 -13.57 -6.35
C LEU A 191 -4.47 -13.03 -6.09
N LEU A 192 -4.79 -11.85 -6.61
CA LEU A 192 -6.08 -11.23 -6.38
C LEU A 192 -7.21 -12.00 -7.06
N PHE A 193 -7.02 -12.46 -8.29
CA PHE A 193 -8.03 -13.26 -8.98
C PHE A 193 -8.21 -14.64 -8.36
N GLN A 194 -7.16 -15.27 -7.85
CA GLN A 194 -7.28 -16.52 -7.08
C GLN A 194 -8.13 -16.35 -5.83
N ASN A 195 -8.12 -15.17 -5.21
CA ASN A 195 -8.93 -14.85 -4.03
C ASN A 195 -10.28 -14.17 -4.38
N ASN A 196 -10.72 -14.25 -5.64
CA ASN A 196 -11.97 -13.66 -6.14
C ASN A 196 -12.07 -12.13 -5.93
N LEU A 197 -10.94 -11.42 -5.91
CA LEU A 197 -10.89 -9.98 -5.78
C LEU A 197 -10.76 -9.29 -7.13
N THR A 198 -11.35 -8.11 -7.25
CA THR A 198 -11.31 -7.31 -8.46
C THR A 198 -10.20 -6.25 -8.37
N PRO A 199 -9.06 -6.40 -9.06
CA PRO A 199 -8.01 -5.39 -9.08
C PRO A 199 -8.38 -4.24 -10.02
N ILE A 200 -8.26 -3.01 -9.56
CA ILE A 200 -8.46 -1.80 -10.36
C ILE A 200 -7.14 -1.05 -10.49
N PHE A 201 -6.53 -1.17 -11.67
CA PHE A 201 -5.24 -0.55 -12.00
C PHE A 201 -5.37 0.54 -13.05
N PRO A 202 -4.44 1.52 -13.08
CA PRO A 202 -4.37 2.47 -14.17
C PRO A 202 -3.75 1.84 -15.43
N TYR A 203 -3.82 2.60 -16.52
CA TYR A 203 -3.02 2.28 -17.69
C TYR A 203 -1.52 2.39 -17.38
N LYS A 204 -0.77 1.35 -17.72
CA LYS A 204 0.69 1.34 -17.65
C LYS A 204 1.25 1.42 -19.06
N ARG A 205 1.94 2.52 -19.37
CA ARG A 205 2.52 2.71 -20.69
C ARG A 205 3.59 1.64 -20.94
N PRO A 206 3.54 0.94 -22.08
CA PRO A 206 4.61 0.01 -22.48
C PRO A 206 5.96 0.74 -22.60
N MET A 207 7.02 0.14 -22.09
CA MET A 207 8.39 0.66 -22.16
C MET A 207 9.05 0.29 -23.50
N THR A 208 8.35 0.52 -24.60
CA THR A 208 8.89 0.28 -25.94
C THR A 208 9.58 1.54 -26.45
N LYS A 209 10.71 1.40 -27.10
CA LYS A 209 11.45 2.50 -27.75
C LYS A 209 10.53 3.25 -28.72
N LYS A 210 10.63 4.59 -28.73
CA LYS A 210 9.84 5.43 -29.64
C LYS A 210 10.09 5.03 -31.09
N GLY A 211 9.03 4.87 -31.88
CA GLY A 211 9.09 4.44 -33.27
C GLY A 211 9.06 2.94 -33.49
N PHE A 212 9.11 2.12 -32.41
CA PHE A 212 9.04 0.65 -32.52
C PHE A 212 7.63 0.13 -32.26
N TYR A 213 7.26 -0.94 -32.96
CA TYR A 213 6.04 -1.70 -32.71
C TYR A 213 5.97 -2.16 -31.26
N LYS A 214 4.83 -1.91 -30.63
CA LYS A 214 4.55 -2.29 -29.25
C LYS A 214 4.02 -3.73 -29.19
N LYS A 215 3.95 -4.31 -28.01
CA LYS A 215 3.45 -5.69 -27.82
C LYS A 215 2.05 -5.90 -28.41
N HIS A 216 1.17 -4.91 -28.30
CA HIS A 216 -0.21 -4.98 -28.80
C HIS A 216 -0.34 -4.86 -30.33
N ASP A 217 0.74 -4.49 -31.05
CA ASP A 217 0.77 -4.51 -32.51
C ASP A 217 1.02 -5.94 -33.05
N TYR A 218 1.31 -6.90 -32.15
CA TYR A 218 1.48 -8.32 -32.45
C TYR A 218 0.26 -9.06 -31.93
N VAL A 219 -0.41 -9.82 -32.78
CA VAL A 219 -1.60 -10.58 -32.42
C VAL A 219 -1.19 -11.91 -31.82
N TYR A 220 -1.70 -12.23 -30.62
CA TYR A 220 -1.53 -13.55 -30.03
C TYR A 220 -2.62 -14.48 -30.49
N ASP A 221 -2.24 -15.61 -31.07
CA ASP A 221 -3.11 -16.70 -31.47
C ASP A 221 -3.08 -17.77 -30.37
N GLU A 222 -4.17 -17.85 -29.59
CA GLU A 222 -4.29 -18.81 -28.47
C GLU A 222 -4.35 -20.25 -28.94
N TYR A 223 -4.96 -20.51 -30.12
CA TYR A 223 -5.16 -21.87 -30.61
C TYR A 223 -3.82 -22.53 -31.01
N TYR A 224 -2.99 -21.79 -31.73
CA TYR A 224 -1.67 -22.27 -32.13
C TYR A 224 -0.54 -21.88 -31.18
N ASP A 225 -0.85 -21.15 -30.12
CA ASP A 225 0.11 -20.62 -29.14
C ASP A 225 1.33 -19.93 -29.81
N GLN A 226 1.05 -18.92 -30.60
CA GLN A 226 2.03 -18.18 -31.41
C GLN A 226 1.67 -16.70 -31.51
N TYR A 227 2.63 -15.87 -31.88
CA TYR A 227 2.36 -14.48 -32.22
C TYR A 227 2.43 -14.26 -33.73
N ILE A 228 1.58 -13.39 -34.24
CA ILE A 228 1.58 -12.92 -35.61
C ILE A 228 2.09 -11.48 -35.60
N CYS A 229 3.15 -11.20 -36.38
CA CYS A 229 3.72 -9.86 -36.48
C CYS A 229 2.95 -8.98 -37.48
N PRO A 230 3.15 -7.63 -37.46
CA PRO A 230 2.51 -6.72 -38.42
C PRO A 230 2.75 -7.04 -39.90
N ASN A 231 3.80 -7.81 -40.23
CA ASN A 231 4.07 -8.33 -41.59
C ASN A 231 3.53 -9.77 -41.77
N MET A 232 2.51 -10.18 -40.99
CA MET A 232 1.83 -11.46 -41.10
C MET A 232 2.76 -12.70 -41.02
N LYS A 233 3.90 -12.57 -40.32
CA LYS A 233 4.81 -13.69 -40.07
C LYS A 233 4.67 -14.18 -38.64
N ILE A 234 4.92 -15.47 -38.44
CA ILE A 234 4.75 -16.18 -37.19
C ILE A 234 5.97 -16.03 -36.29
N LEU A 235 5.74 -15.79 -35.01
CA LEU A 235 6.73 -15.96 -33.96
C LEU A 235 6.34 -17.18 -33.14
N SER A 236 7.16 -18.22 -33.21
CA SER A 236 6.90 -19.49 -32.55
C SER A 236 7.47 -19.52 -31.13
N TYR A 237 6.81 -20.28 -30.27
CA TYR A 237 7.30 -20.55 -28.92
C TYR A 237 8.68 -21.21 -28.95
N THR A 238 9.57 -20.75 -28.12
CA THR A 238 10.92 -21.29 -28.01
C THR A 238 11.23 -21.89 -26.64
N THR A 239 10.92 -21.17 -25.57
CA THR A 239 11.17 -21.63 -24.21
C THR A 239 10.35 -20.83 -23.21
N THR A 240 10.21 -21.35 -22.00
CA THR A 240 9.72 -20.58 -20.82
C THR A 240 10.92 -20.36 -19.89
N ASN A 241 11.20 -19.10 -19.59
CA ASN A 241 12.31 -18.72 -18.73
C ASN A 241 11.97 -18.85 -17.23
N ARG A 242 12.95 -18.63 -16.35
CA ARG A 242 12.79 -18.73 -14.88
C ARG A 242 11.85 -17.70 -14.29
N ASP A 243 11.72 -16.56 -14.94
CA ASP A 243 10.85 -15.46 -14.49
C ASP A 243 9.39 -15.64 -14.94
N GLY A 244 9.05 -16.83 -15.48
CA GLY A 244 7.70 -17.19 -15.90
C GLY A 244 7.30 -16.62 -17.25
N TYR A 245 8.24 -16.15 -18.08
CA TYR A 245 7.93 -15.66 -19.41
C TYR A 245 8.13 -16.73 -20.47
N ARG A 246 7.09 -17.03 -21.24
CA ARG A 246 7.18 -17.74 -22.53
C ARG A 246 7.80 -16.82 -23.56
N GLU A 247 8.79 -17.30 -24.26
CA GLU A 247 9.52 -16.57 -25.29
C GLU A 247 9.09 -17.04 -26.68
N TYR A 248 8.65 -16.09 -27.51
CA TYR A 248 8.27 -16.33 -28.91
C TYR A 248 9.24 -15.59 -29.81
N LYS A 249 9.85 -16.31 -30.74
CA LYS A 249 10.89 -15.77 -31.63
C LYS A 249 10.47 -15.89 -33.09
N SER A 250 10.76 -14.82 -33.85
CA SER A 250 10.59 -14.83 -35.31
C SER A 250 11.70 -15.61 -36.00
N ASN A 251 11.43 -16.05 -37.22
CA ASN A 251 12.45 -16.65 -38.08
C ASN A 251 13.37 -15.55 -38.63
N THR A 252 14.68 -15.81 -38.63
CA THR A 252 15.71 -14.90 -39.13
C THR A 252 15.58 -14.66 -40.63
N THR A 253 15.24 -15.70 -41.43
CA THR A 253 15.07 -15.60 -42.87
C THR A 253 13.92 -14.64 -43.22
N ASP A 254 12.78 -14.71 -42.55
CA ASP A 254 11.63 -13.84 -42.76
C ASP A 254 11.95 -12.40 -42.39
N CYS A 255 12.67 -12.20 -41.28
CA CYS A 255 12.98 -10.87 -40.78
C CYS A 255 14.09 -10.17 -41.56
N SER A 256 15.04 -10.93 -42.16
CA SER A 256 16.14 -10.35 -42.93
C SER A 256 15.66 -9.62 -44.19
N GLN A 257 14.54 -10.06 -44.76
CA GLN A 257 13.94 -9.48 -45.97
C GLN A 257 12.69 -8.60 -45.63
N CYS A 258 12.41 -8.37 -44.34
CA CYS A 258 11.21 -7.67 -43.94
C CYS A 258 11.33 -6.16 -44.12
N PRO A 259 10.43 -5.52 -44.87
CA PRO A 259 10.47 -4.06 -45.06
C PRO A 259 10.18 -3.27 -43.76
N LEU A 260 9.57 -3.91 -42.75
CA LEU A 260 9.21 -3.29 -41.46
C LEU A 260 10.28 -3.49 -40.40
N ILE A 261 11.42 -4.09 -40.70
CA ILE A 261 12.43 -4.47 -39.72
C ILE A 261 12.95 -3.28 -38.91
N ALA A 262 13.09 -2.11 -39.54
CA ALA A 262 13.58 -0.89 -38.90
C ALA A 262 12.66 -0.39 -37.76
N TYR A 263 11.37 -0.72 -37.81
CA TYR A 263 10.37 -0.38 -36.78
C TYR A 263 10.09 -1.54 -35.80
N CYS A 264 10.74 -2.69 -36.02
CA CYS A 264 10.46 -3.92 -35.28
C CYS A 264 11.57 -4.28 -34.29
N THR A 265 12.83 -4.32 -34.74
CA THR A 265 13.97 -4.79 -33.92
C THR A 265 15.30 -4.21 -34.35
N GLU A 266 16.20 -3.99 -33.38
CA GLU A 266 17.60 -3.63 -33.57
C GLU A 266 18.53 -4.82 -33.32
N SER A 267 17.99 -6.04 -33.21
CA SER A 267 18.79 -7.23 -32.96
C SER A 267 19.78 -7.46 -34.12
N LYS A 268 21.05 -7.71 -33.80
CA LYS A 268 22.09 -8.08 -34.77
C LYS A 268 21.71 -9.32 -35.56
N GLU A 269 20.97 -10.24 -34.93
CA GLU A 269 20.48 -11.48 -35.56
C GLU A 269 19.24 -11.25 -36.42
N LYS A 270 18.75 -10.00 -36.56
CA LYS A 270 17.51 -9.69 -37.26
C LYS A 270 16.33 -10.55 -36.78
N ARG A 271 16.19 -10.70 -35.48
CA ARG A 271 15.17 -11.54 -34.85
C ARG A 271 14.38 -10.74 -33.85
N LYS A 272 13.05 -10.85 -33.87
CA LYS A 272 12.15 -10.30 -32.87
C LYS A 272 11.88 -11.33 -31.78
N LEU A 273 11.95 -10.88 -30.52
CA LEU A 273 11.55 -11.62 -29.35
C LEU A 273 10.33 -10.93 -28.73
N ILE A 274 9.28 -11.71 -28.46
CA ILE A 274 8.13 -11.29 -27.65
C ILE A 274 8.03 -12.22 -26.45
N GLN A 275 7.77 -11.64 -25.30
CA GLN A 275 7.60 -12.37 -24.05
C GLN A 275 6.15 -12.28 -23.58
N ARG A 276 5.55 -13.43 -23.19
CA ARG A 276 4.24 -13.55 -22.58
C ARG A 276 4.38 -14.24 -21.23
N HIS A 277 3.97 -13.57 -20.15
CA HIS A 277 4.02 -14.17 -18.82
C HIS A 277 3.01 -15.32 -18.71
N LEU A 278 3.26 -16.33 -17.87
CA LEU A 278 2.30 -17.43 -17.62
C LEU A 278 0.94 -16.89 -17.16
N TRP A 279 0.96 -15.83 -16.35
CA TRP A 279 -0.22 -15.13 -15.85
C TRP A 279 -0.61 -13.90 -16.70
N GLU A 280 -0.29 -13.90 -17.99
CA GLU A 280 -0.65 -12.78 -18.88
C GLU A 280 -2.16 -12.64 -19.04
N ASN A 281 -2.92 -13.74 -18.99
CA ASN A 281 -4.38 -13.70 -19.05
C ASN A 281 -4.97 -12.88 -17.89
N ASP A 282 -4.37 -12.95 -16.69
CA ASP A 282 -4.78 -12.12 -15.55
C ASP A 282 -4.48 -10.64 -15.80
N MET A 283 -3.36 -10.34 -16.47
CA MET A 283 -3.02 -8.97 -16.86
C MET A 283 -3.97 -8.41 -17.93
N GLU A 284 -4.35 -9.22 -18.90
CA GLU A 284 -5.35 -8.88 -19.93
C GLU A 284 -6.72 -8.66 -19.28
N ARG A 285 -7.14 -9.54 -18.37
CA ARG A 285 -8.36 -9.36 -17.57
C ARG A 285 -8.34 -8.05 -16.75
N CYS A 286 -7.19 -7.63 -16.21
CA CYS A 286 -7.07 -6.31 -15.57
C CYS A 286 -7.32 -5.16 -16.55
N GLU A 287 -6.90 -5.28 -17.82
CA GLU A 287 -7.20 -4.28 -18.84
C GLU A 287 -8.70 -4.25 -19.18
N ASP A 288 -9.36 -5.39 -19.28
CA ASP A 288 -10.80 -5.48 -19.52
C ASP A 288 -11.59 -4.82 -18.38
N ILE A 289 -11.21 -5.10 -17.12
CA ILE A 289 -11.77 -4.42 -15.95
C ILE A 289 -11.58 -2.91 -16.05
N ARG A 290 -10.40 -2.44 -16.42
CA ARG A 290 -10.12 -1.00 -16.58
C ARG A 290 -11.02 -0.33 -17.62
N HIS A 291 -11.41 -1.05 -18.65
CA HIS A 291 -12.33 -0.58 -19.70
C HIS A 291 -13.81 -0.75 -19.36
N SER A 292 -14.14 -1.53 -18.31
CA SER A 292 -15.51 -1.75 -17.88
C SER A 292 -16.15 -0.48 -17.34
N LEU A 293 -17.45 -0.38 -17.48
CA LEU A 293 -18.24 0.78 -17.06
C LEU A 293 -18.06 1.07 -15.56
N GLY A 294 -17.81 2.34 -15.21
CA GLY A 294 -17.65 2.79 -13.82
C GLY A 294 -16.24 2.63 -13.25
N MET A 295 -15.39 1.73 -13.75
CA MET A 295 -14.07 1.45 -13.14
C MET A 295 -13.12 2.65 -13.20
N LYS A 296 -13.18 3.46 -14.25
CA LYS A 296 -12.43 4.73 -14.35
C LYS A 296 -12.84 5.74 -13.29
N ALA A 297 -14.12 5.81 -12.95
CA ALA A 297 -14.62 6.68 -11.88
C ALA A 297 -14.13 6.23 -10.52
N ILE A 298 -14.20 4.92 -10.22
CA ILE A 298 -13.66 4.33 -8.98
C ILE A 298 -12.17 4.62 -8.87
N TYR A 299 -11.39 4.39 -9.92
CA TYR A 299 -9.95 4.71 -9.90
C TYR A 299 -9.68 6.19 -9.61
N ASN A 300 -10.45 7.11 -10.17
CA ASN A 300 -10.29 8.54 -9.97
C ASN A 300 -10.59 8.98 -8.52
N ASN A 301 -11.39 8.22 -7.77
CA ASN A 301 -11.67 8.48 -6.35
C ASN A 301 -10.41 8.42 -5.48
N ARG A 302 -9.30 7.85 -5.93
CA ARG A 302 -8.01 7.91 -5.25
C ARG A 302 -7.60 9.32 -4.84
N LYS A 303 -7.88 10.31 -5.69
CA LYS A 303 -7.55 11.73 -5.44
C LYS A 303 -8.26 12.26 -4.18
N GLN A 304 -9.49 11.83 -3.97
CA GLN A 304 -10.32 12.29 -2.84
C GLN A 304 -10.16 11.43 -1.58
N THR A 305 -9.62 10.23 -1.72
CA THR A 305 -9.41 9.24 -0.66
C THR A 305 -7.94 9.18 -0.23
N ILE A 306 -7.19 8.23 -0.74
CA ILE A 306 -5.82 7.93 -0.28
C ILE A 306 -4.82 9.07 -0.53
N GLU A 307 -4.90 9.75 -1.69
CA GLU A 307 -3.98 10.86 -1.99
C GLU A 307 -4.24 12.07 -1.09
N ARG A 308 -5.53 12.39 -0.83
CA ARG A 308 -5.92 13.44 0.11
C ARG A 308 -5.53 13.11 1.54
N LEU A 309 -5.66 11.84 1.94
CA LEU A 309 -5.23 11.34 3.23
C LEU A 309 -3.72 11.58 3.44
N PHE A 310 -2.89 11.22 2.46
CA PHE A 310 -1.45 11.48 2.51
C PHE A 310 -1.12 12.96 2.53
N GLY A 311 -1.83 13.78 1.74
CA GLY A 311 -1.70 15.23 1.79
C GLY A 311 -1.94 15.76 3.20
N THR A 312 -3.06 15.39 3.82
CA THR A 312 -3.42 15.78 5.18
C THR A 312 -2.39 15.30 6.21
N ALA A 313 -1.95 14.04 6.12
CA ALA A 313 -0.95 13.49 7.03
C ALA A 313 0.40 14.21 6.95
N LYS A 314 0.83 14.59 5.75
CA LYS A 314 2.10 15.28 5.52
C LYS A 314 2.06 16.75 5.93
N GLU A 315 0.97 17.46 5.62
CA GLU A 315 0.87 18.90 5.89
C GLU A 315 0.54 19.20 7.36
N PHE A 316 -0.41 18.44 7.95
CA PHE A 316 -0.96 18.78 9.26
C PHE A 316 -0.56 17.83 10.38
N HIS A 317 0.04 16.67 10.08
CA HIS A 317 0.38 15.66 11.09
C HIS A 317 1.86 15.24 11.07
N GLY A 318 2.73 16.05 10.48
CA GLY A 318 4.18 15.86 10.51
C GLY A 318 4.69 14.58 9.86
N LEU A 319 3.98 14.02 8.86
CA LEU A 319 4.39 12.80 8.19
C LEU A 319 5.31 13.05 6.95
N ARG A 320 5.84 14.28 6.77
CA ARG A 320 6.83 14.57 5.72
C ARG A 320 8.21 14.03 6.04
N TYR A 321 8.60 14.16 7.28
CA TYR A 321 9.91 13.73 7.79
C TYR A 321 9.80 13.25 9.23
N THR A 322 10.85 12.59 9.70
CA THR A 322 10.89 12.11 11.08
C THR A 322 12.21 12.46 11.74
N ASN A 323 12.16 12.70 13.05
CA ASN A 323 13.33 12.79 13.93
C ASN A 323 13.56 11.47 14.69
N LEU A 324 12.69 10.47 14.46
CA LEU A 324 12.81 9.15 15.06
C LEU A 324 13.75 8.30 14.22
N ILE A 325 14.52 7.43 14.87
CA ILE A 325 15.44 6.48 14.27
C ILE A 325 14.94 5.08 14.55
N GLY A 326 14.93 4.25 13.52
CA GLY A 326 14.53 2.84 13.55
C GLY A 326 13.09 2.60 13.09
N LYS A 327 12.88 1.44 12.46
CA LYS A 327 11.61 1.01 11.84
C LYS A 327 10.47 0.91 12.85
N GLU A 328 10.73 0.39 14.05
CA GLU A 328 9.73 0.24 15.11
C GLU A 328 9.12 1.60 15.52
N LYS A 329 9.97 2.61 15.76
CA LYS A 329 9.48 3.94 16.10
C LYS A 329 8.77 4.63 14.95
N MET A 330 9.19 4.35 13.72
CA MET A 330 8.49 4.82 12.53
C MET A 330 7.13 4.18 12.40
N HIS A 331 7.02 2.87 12.63
CA HIS A 331 5.75 2.15 12.62
C HIS A 331 4.78 2.74 13.65
N MET A 332 5.24 2.97 14.87
CA MET A 332 4.48 3.69 15.91
C MET A 332 4.01 5.07 15.43
N LYS A 333 4.93 5.90 14.90
CA LYS A 333 4.58 7.26 14.43
C LYS A 333 3.53 7.24 13.34
N ILE A 334 3.68 6.36 12.35
CA ILE A 334 2.72 6.20 11.26
C ILE A 334 1.36 5.77 11.82
N GLY A 335 1.32 4.73 12.66
CA GLY A 335 0.10 4.21 13.25
C GLY A 335 -0.66 5.25 14.07
N LEU A 336 0.02 5.98 14.94
CA LEU A 336 -0.58 7.07 15.71
C LEU A 336 -1.11 8.21 14.81
N THR A 337 -0.37 8.57 13.76
CA THR A 337 -0.83 9.59 12.81
C THR A 337 -2.11 9.16 12.11
N LEU A 338 -2.18 7.91 11.65
CA LEU A 338 -3.34 7.37 10.96
C LEU A 338 -4.54 7.18 11.92
N ALA A 339 -4.27 6.75 13.14
CA ALA A 339 -5.27 6.68 14.22
C ALA A 339 -5.89 8.06 14.51
N CYS A 340 -5.06 9.11 14.60
CA CYS A 340 -5.53 10.49 14.78
C CYS A 340 -6.40 10.98 13.61
N LEU A 341 -6.11 10.58 12.38
CA LEU A 341 -6.95 10.90 11.23
C LEU A 341 -8.33 10.24 11.34
N ASN A 342 -8.39 8.98 11.72
CA ASN A 342 -9.64 8.26 11.95
C ASN A 342 -10.45 8.88 13.11
N ILE A 343 -9.83 9.13 14.26
CA ILE A 343 -10.48 9.77 15.43
C ILE A 343 -11.05 11.14 15.06
N LYS A 344 -10.27 12.00 14.42
CA LYS A 344 -10.71 13.34 14.01
C LYS A 344 -11.92 13.29 13.10
N LYS A 345 -11.93 12.32 12.18
CA LYS A 345 -13.05 12.10 11.27
C LYS A 345 -14.26 11.52 11.99
N LEU A 346 -14.07 10.55 12.90
CA LEU A 346 -15.11 9.95 13.74
C LEU A 346 -15.81 11.02 14.58
N ALA A 347 -15.05 11.83 15.31
CA ALA A 347 -15.60 12.92 16.13
C ALA A 347 -16.45 13.91 15.31
N LYS A 348 -16.00 14.26 14.09
CA LYS A 348 -16.78 15.11 13.18
C LYS A 348 -18.08 14.45 12.74
N MET A 349 -18.07 13.17 12.41
CA MET A 349 -19.26 12.43 11.95
C MET A 349 -20.28 12.24 13.06
N LEU A 350 -19.83 11.91 14.28
CA LEU A 350 -20.70 11.78 15.44
C LEU A 350 -21.37 13.12 15.77
N LYS A 351 -20.61 14.23 15.78
CA LYS A 351 -21.18 15.57 15.97
C LYS A 351 -22.23 15.92 14.93
N LEU A 352 -22.03 15.54 13.67
CA LEU A 352 -23.02 15.76 12.60
C LEU A 352 -24.28 14.90 12.80
N ARG A 353 -24.14 13.66 13.30
CA ARG A 353 -25.30 12.81 13.65
C ARG A 353 -26.11 13.42 14.79
N ASP A 354 -25.46 13.90 15.84
CA ASP A 354 -26.11 14.57 16.97
C ASP A 354 -26.88 15.82 16.54
N LEU A 355 -26.27 16.65 15.69
CA LEU A 355 -26.91 17.84 15.13
C LEU A 355 -28.14 17.50 14.29
N LYS A 356 -28.05 16.49 13.42
CA LYS A 356 -29.20 16.03 12.62
C LYS A 356 -30.31 15.46 13.50
N GLY A 357 -29.97 14.68 14.52
CA GLY A 357 -30.92 14.17 15.50
C GLY A 357 -31.64 15.31 16.27
N SER A 358 -30.89 16.33 16.69
CA SER A 358 -31.46 17.51 17.37
C SER A 358 -32.39 18.32 16.47
N ILE A 359 -32.04 18.51 15.19
CA ILE A 359 -32.89 19.21 14.20
C ILE A 359 -34.17 18.39 13.95
N PHE A 360 -34.04 17.06 13.79
CA PHE A 360 -35.18 16.18 13.57
C PHE A 360 -36.16 16.20 14.74
N LEU A 361 -35.66 16.16 16.00
CA LEU A 361 -36.49 16.26 17.21
C LEU A 361 -37.14 17.62 17.35
N SER A 362 -36.50 18.70 16.95
CA SER A 362 -37.11 20.04 16.97
C SER A 362 -38.21 20.20 15.92
N ILE A 363 -38.06 19.59 14.74
CA ILE A 363 -39.10 19.57 13.69
C ILE A 363 -40.32 18.75 14.14
N LEU A 364 -40.12 17.68 14.93
CA LEU A 364 -41.20 16.88 15.49
C LEU A 364 -41.89 17.53 16.70
N GLY A 365 -41.52 18.76 17.12
CA GLY A 365 -42.12 19.47 18.22
C GLY A 365 -41.89 18.85 19.62
N ILE A 366 -40.90 17.99 19.74
CA ILE A 366 -40.53 17.35 21.02
C ILE A 366 -39.80 18.40 21.88
N SER A 367 -40.46 18.86 22.92
CA SER A 367 -39.99 19.92 23.82
C SER A 367 -38.58 19.64 24.39
N SER A 368 -37.72 20.66 24.34
CA SER A 368 -36.33 20.64 24.87
C SER A 368 -36.23 20.20 26.35
N LYS A 369 -37.33 20.31 27.12
CA LYS A 369 -37.39 19.86 28.52
C LYS A 369 -37.28 18.33 28.67
N ILE A 370 -37.78 17.55 27.72
CA ILE A 370 -37.65 16.06 27.73
C ILE A 370 -36.22 15.68 27.36
N MET A 371 -35.61 16.41 26.45
CA MET A 371 -34.22 16.17 26.02
C MET A 371 -33.20 16.47 27.14
N ILE A 372 -33.43 17.50 27.94
CA ILE A 372 -32.57 17.81 29.11
C ILE A 372 -32.66 16.72 30.17
N ARG A 373 -33.83 16.13 30.36
CA ARG A 373 -34.04 15.03 31.31
C ARG A 373 -33.41 13.71 30.79
N TYR A 374 -33.50 13.47 29.50
CA TYR A 374 -32.84 12.31 28.85
C TYR A 374 -31.31 12.44 28.84
N LYS A 375 -30.81 13.65 28.56
CA LYS A 375 -29.35 13.94 28.64
C LYS A 375 -28.82 13.80 30.08
N LYS A 376 -29.52 14.25 31.08
CA LYS A 376 -29.04 14.16 32.48
C LYS A 376 -29.03 12.74 33.04
N THR A 377 -29.96 11.87 32.62
CA THR A 377 -30.03 10.49 33.16
C THR A 377 -29.31 9.47 32.35
N ASN A 378 -29.31 9.55 31.01
CA ASN A 378 -28.73 8.51 30.16
C ASN A 378 -27.39 8.89 29.53
N GLN A 379 -27.09 10.17 29.34
CA GLN A 379 -25.79 10.57 28.82
C GLN A 379 -24.68 10.42 29.86
N LEU A 380 -24.95 10.65 31.13
CA LEU A 380 -23.99 10.35 32.21
C LEU A 380 -23.79 8.84 32.39
N LEU A 381 -24.86 8.03 32.26
CA LEU A 381 -24.74 6.57 32.25
C LEU A 381 -24.12 6.03 30.96
N PHE A 382 -24.42 6.63 29.82
CA PHE A 382 -23.87 6.20 28.52
C PHE A 382 -22.42 6.63 28.35
N MET A 383 -22.00 7.82 28.78
CA MET A 383 -20.59 8.21 28.83
C MET A 383 -19.82 7.44 29.91
N SER A 384 -20.43 7.14 31.06
CA SER A 384 -19.78 6.32 32.09
C SER A 384 -19.71 4.83 31.72
N ASN A 385 -20.70 4.27 31.02
CA ASN A 385 -20.73 2.85 30.65
C ASN A 385 -20.09 2.53 29.30
N ARG A 386 -19.93 3.47 28.36
CA ARG A 386 -19.16 3.27 27.13
C ARG A 386 -17.69 3.69 27.23
N PHE A 387 -17.35 4.52 28.23
CA PHE A 387 -15.95 4.81 28.58
C PHE A 387 -15.44 4.04 29.79
N VAL A 388 -16.27 3.32 30.48
CA VAL A 388 -15.87 2.27 31.43
C VAL A 388 -15.90 0.94 30.66
N PHE A 389 -14.89 0.76 29.82
CA PHE A 389 -14.41 -0.58 29.60
C PHE A 389 -14.18 -1.21 30.97
N ASN A 390 -14.54 -2.48 31.14
CA ASN A 390 -14.07 -3.30 32.25
C ASN A 390 -12.55 -3.48 32.08
N LEU A 391 -11.81 -2.38 32.22
CA LEU A 391 -10.38 -2.27 32.00
C LEU A 391 -9.67 -2.85 33.20
N SER A 392 -8.86 -3.88 32.97
CA SER A 392 -7.81 -4.31 33.90
C SER A 392 -6.97 -3.09 34.32
N LYS A 393 -6.20 -3.18 35.39
CA LYS A 393 -5.35 -2.07 35.86
C LYS A 393 -4.44 -1.47 34.76
N GLN A 394 -4.07 -2.28 33.76
CA GLN A 394 -3.27 -1.83 32.60
C GLN A 394 -4.05 -0.99 31.59
N GLU A 395 -5.33 -1.28 31.41
CA GLU A 395 -6.20 -0.58 30.44
C GLU A 395 -6.64 0.81 30.94
N LYS A 396 -6.78 1.00 32.24
CA LYS A 396 -7.00 2.35 32.85
C LYS A 396 -5.83 3.31 32.58
N LEU A 397 -4.62 2.78 32.41
CA LEU A 397 -3.44 3.57 32.04
C LEU A 397 -3.53 4.05 30.56
N VAL A 398 -4.16 3.29 29.68
CA VAL A 398 -4.36 3.64 28.27
C VAL A 398 -5.32 4.82 28.13
N CYS A 399 -6.41 4.87 28.90
CA CYS A 399 -7.33 6.01 28.91
C CYS A 399 -6.67 7.30 29.45
N PHE A 400 -5.79 7.17 30.45
CA PHE A 400 -4.99 8.30 30.96
C PHE A 400 -4.02 8.82 29.88
N PHE A 401 -3.48 7.90 29.04
CA PHE A 401 -2.59 8.25 27.94
C PHE A 401 -3.31 8.91 26.75
N PHE A 402 -4.58 8.60 26.52
CA PHE A 402 -5.36 9.23 25.44
C PHE A 402 -5.52 10.75 25.65
N GLY A 403 -5.78 11.18 26.86
CA GLY A 403 -5.82 12.62 27.21
C GLY A 403 -4.43 13.29 27.06
N THR A 404 -3.37 12.60 27.46
CA THR A 404 -1.99 13.13 27.38
C THR A 404 -1.43 13.10 25.95
N LEU A 405 -1.77 12.10 25.14
CA LEU A 405 -1.36 12.04 23.73
C LEU A 405 -2.03 13.15 22.90
N GLN A 406 -3.28 13.45 23.16
CA GLN A 406 -4.01 14.54 22.49
C GLN A 406 -3.37 15.91 22.83
N LEU A 407 -2.94 16.14 24.06
CA LEU A 407 -2.25 17.35 24.48
C LEU A 407 -0.79 17.43 23.97
N LEU A 408 -0.07 16.32 23.97
CA LEU A 408 1.29 16.27 23.41
C LEU A 408 1.30 16.44 21.89
N PHE A 409 0.30 15.91 21.18
CA PHE A 409 0.14 16.11 19.74
C PHE A 409 -0.28 17.57 19.43
N PHE A 410 -1.13 18.18 20.25
CA PHE A 410 -1.46 19.61 20.14
C PHE A 410 -0.26 20.50 20.43
N GLN A 411 0.59 20.17 21.41
CA GLN A 411 1.82 20.93 21.67
C GLN A 411 2.90 20.74 20.59
N MET A 412 3.02 19.54 20.01
CA MET A 412 3.91 19.35 18.84
C MET A 412 3.44 20.14 17.62
N LEU A 413 2.12 20.31 17.44
CA LEU A 413 1.54 21.14 16.38
C LEU A 413 1.75 22.65 16.64
N ILE A 414 1.61 23.11 17.89
CA ILE A 414 1.80 24.53 18.26
C ILE A 414 3.27 24.90 18.17
N HIS A 415 4.20 24.04 18.56
CA HIS A 415 5.64 24.32 18.46
C HIS A 415 6.17 24.34 17.01
N HIS A 416 5.44 23.73 16.06
CA HIS A 416 5.79 23.79 14.62
C HIS A 416 5.20 24.99 13.90
N GLN A 417 4.29 25.76 14.51
CA GLN A 417 3.78 27.03 13.94
C GLN A 417 4.53 28.26 14.45
N LEU A 418 5.51 28.10 15.36
CA LEU A 418 6.28 29.21 15.96
C LEU A 418 7.80 29.15 15.68
N ILE A 419 8.25 28.34 14.71
CA ILE A 419 9.61 28.37 14.17
C ILE A 419 9.56 28.53 12.66
#